data_cde9477bb79539776790ccd8319d8da9
#
_entry.id   cde9477bb79539776790ccd8319d8da9
#
_cell.length_a   1.000
_cell.length_b   1.000
_cell.length_c   1.000
_cell.angle_alpha   90.00
_cell.angle_beta   90.00
_cell.angle_gamma   90.00
#
_symmetry.space_group_name_H-M   'P 1'
#
loop_
_entity.id
_entity.type
_entity.pdbx_description
1 polymer ?
#
loop_
_entity_poly.entity_id
_entity_poly.type
_entity_poly.pdbx_seq_one_letter_code
_entity_poly.pdbx_strand_id
1 'polypeptide(L)'
;MSALLTACLGEPTQLHAQQDQQQAGRGKLLLAQYQCGSCHAIPGVAASRGTAGPTLQAFSRRSYIAGNVPNQPEALAQWLVDPKALIPTTTMPTMGVSPLDARAMAAYLHTLQ
;
A
#
# COMPACT_ATOMS: atom_id res chain seq x y z
N MET A 1 52.31 1.52 -1.63
CA MET A 1 51.15 2.38 -1.35
C MET A 1 49.93 1.56 -1.61
N SER A 2 49.31 1.00 -0.57
CA SER A 2 48.08 0.25 -0.66
C SER A 2 46.89 1.21 -0.52
N ALA A 3 46.14 1.37 -1.60
CA ALA A 3 44.88 2.11 -1.56
C ALA A 3 43.83 1.22 -0.90
N LEU A 4 43.40 1.57 0.32
CA LEU A 4 42.25 0.99 0.98
C LEU A 4 41.02 1.49 0.26
N LEU A 5 40.44 0.62 -0.58
CA LEU A 5 39.06 0.81 -1.08
C LEU A 5 38.12 0.62 0.12
N THR A 6 37.71 1.72 0.71
CA THR A 6 36.58 1.73 1.64
C THR A 6 35.31 1.52 0.84
N ALA A 7 34.86 0.28 0.78
CA ALA A 7 33.54 -0.01 0.24
C ALA A 7 32.51 0.64 1.17
N CYS A 8 31.84 1.68 0.69
CA CYS A 8 30.67 2.25 1.35
C CYS A 8 29.53 1.22 1.26
N LEU A 9 29.50 0.29 2.19
CA LEU A 9 28.30 -0.49 2.46
C LEU A 9 27.34 0.45 3.22
N GLY A 10 26.22 0.81 2.57
CA GLY A 10 25.18 1.61 3.22
C GLY A 10 24.75 0.96 4.54
N GLU A 11 24.42 1.78 5.53
CA GLU A 11 23.96 1.26 6.82
C GLU A 11 22.67 0.45 6.65
N PRO A 12 22.41 -0.62 7.45
CA PRO A 12 21.21 -1.45 7.35
C PRO A 12 19.91 -0.64 7.39
N THR A 13 19.85 0.42 8.21
CA THR A 13 18.69 1.34 8.28
C THR A 13 18.41 2.06 6.97
N GLN A 14 19.44 2.47 6.24
CA GLN A 14 19.28 3.12 4.93
C GLN A 14 18.80 2.14 3.87
N LEU A 15 19.28 0.89 3.92
CA LEU A 15 18.85 -0.15 3.00
C LEU A 15 17.38 -0.50 3.19
N HIS A 16 16.90 -0.60 4.43
CA HIS A 16 15.49 -0.82 4.73
C HIS A 16 14.62 0.33 4.25
N ALA A 17 15.02 1.58 4.51
CA ALA A 17 14.29 2.76 4.04
C ALA A 17 14.18 2.80 2.51
N GLN A 18 15.25 2.43 1.79
CA GLN A 18 15.23 2.36 0.33
C GLN A 18 14.30 1.26 -0.18
N GLN A 19 14.30 0.09 0.47
CA GLN A 19 13.40 -1.02 0.14
C GLN A 19 11.94 -0.62 0.36
N ASP A 20 11.65 0.05 1.46
CA ASP A 20 10.29 0.54 1.75
C ASP A 20 9.82 1.55 0.70
N GLN A 21 10.69 2.46 0.27
CA GLN A 21 10.38 3.43 -0.78
C GLN A 21 10.13 2.75 -2.13
N GLN A 22 10.94 1.75 -2.49
CA GLN A 22 10.75 0.99 -3.72
C GLN A 22 9.44 0.22 -3.70
N GLN A 23 9.12 -0.41 -2.58
CA GLN A 23 7.88 -1.15 -2.40
C GLN A 23 6.67 -0.22 -2.48
N ALA A 24 6.70 0.94 -1.83
CA ALA A 24 5.65 1.93 -1.91
C ALA A 24 5.48 2.48 -3.34
N GLY A 25 6.56 2.75 -4.04
CA GLY A 25 6.51 3.17 -5.44
C GLY A 25 5.89 2.13 -6.36
N ARG A 26 6.21 0.86 -6.16
CA ARG A 26 5.56 -0.25 -6.86
C ARG A 26 4.07 -0.34 -6.51
N GLY A 27 3.73 -0.18 -5.24
CA GLY A 27 2.35 -0.19 -4.76
C GLY A 27 1.50 0.90 -5.40
N LYS A 28 2.04 2.09 -5.56
CA LYS A 28 1.38 3.19 -6.26
C LYS A 28 0.98 2.82 -7.69
N LEU A 29 1.89 2.19 -8.44
CA LEU A 29 1.62 1.73 -9.81
C LEU A 29 0.58 0.62 -9.82
N LEU A 30 0.65 -0.31 -8.87
CA LEU A 30 -0.30 -1.42 -8.76
C LEU A 30 -1.71 -0.94 -8.44
N LEU A 31 -1.88 0.07 -7.57
CA LEU A 31 -3.19 0.66 -7.29
C LEU A 31 -3.85 1.19 -8.58
N ALA A 32 -3.06 1.75 -9.50
CA ALA A 32 -3.55 2.15 -10.81
C ALA A 32 -3.89 0.95 -11.69
N GLN A 33 -3.03 -0.07 -11.73
CA GLN A 33 -3.22 -1.27 -12.56
C GLN A 33 -4.46 -2.07 -12.15
N TYR A 34 -4.69 -2.22 -10.86
CA TYR A 34 -5.88 -2.92 -10.34
C TYR A 34 -7.14 -2.04 -10.36
N GLN A 35 -7.04 -0.82 -10.88
CA GLN A 35 -8.16 0.10 -11.06
C GLN A 35 -8.90 0.46 -9.76
N CYS A 36 -8.17 0.52 -8.66
CA CYS A 36 -8.74 0.91 -7.35
C CYS A 36 -9.35 2.33 -7.41
N GLY A 37 -8.80 3.18 -8.26
CA GLY A 37 -9.28 4.53 -8.50
C GLY A 37 -10.65 4.62 -9.16
N SER A 38 -11.20 3.50 -9.68
CA SER A 38 -12.58 3.48 -10.20
C SER A 38 -13.61 3.68 -9.09
N CYS A 39 -13.29 3.29 -7.86
CA CYS A 39 -14.16 3.43 -6.70
C CYS A 39 -13.62 4.40 -5.65
N HIS A 40 -12.32 4.62 -5.61
CA HIS A 40 -11.66 5.44 -4.59
C HIS A 40 -10.91 6.63 -5.20
N ALA A 41 -10.99 7.76 -4.54
CA ALA A 41 -10.04 8.86 -4.75
C ALA A 41 -8.76 8.54 -3.96
N ILE A 42 -7.62 8.42 -4.64
CA ILE A 42 -6.35 8.00 -4.03
C ILE A 42 -5.29 9.06 -4.37
N PRO A 43 -4.77 9.81 -3.38
CA PRO A 43 -3.74 10.80 -3.65
C PRO A 43 -2.53 10.19 -4.37
N GLY A 44 -2.07 10.85 -5.42
CA GLY A 44 -0.90 10.45 -6.18
C GLY A 44 -1.10 9.31 -7.18
N VAL A 45 -2.25 8.66 -7.21
CA VAL A 45 -2.55 7.55 -8.11
C VAL A 45 -3.28 8.06 -9.34
N ALA A 46 -2.82 7.67 -10.54
CA ALA A 46 -3.42 8.07 -11.80
C ALA A 46 -4.85 7.56 -11.93
N ALA A 47 -5.74 8.35 -12.56
CA ALA A 47 -7.13 7.99 -12.84
C ALA A 47 -7.93 7.55 -11.61
N SER A 48 -7.64 8.13 -10.45
CA SER A 48 -8.33 7.80 -9.21
C SER A 48 -9.29 8.92 -8.79
N ARG A 49 -10.51 8.88 -9.33
CA ARG A 49 -11.56 9.86 -9.08
C ARG A 49 -12.87 9.22 -8.61
N GLY A 50 -12.82 7.95 -8.25
CA GLY A 50 -14.01 7.22 -7.84
C GLY A 50 -14.62 7.76 -6.56
N THR A 51 -15.93 7.66 -6.45
CA THR A 51 -16.72 8.11 -5.31
C THR A 51 -17.56 7.00 -4.68
N ALA A 52 -17.57 5.80 -5.28
CA ALA A 52 -18.34 4.67 -4.74
C ALA A 52 -17.75 4.17 -3.42
N GLY A 53 -16.43 4.22 -3.26
CA GLY A 53 -15.76 3.96 -2.00
C GLY A 53 -15.30 5.25 -1.32
N PRO A 54 -14.88 5.19 -0.04
CA PRO A 54 -14.36 6.36 0.64
C PRO A 54 -13.05 6.83 0.00
N THR A 55 -12.76 8.13 0.10
CA THR A 55 -11.44 8.64 -0.26
C THR A 55 -10.37 7.99 0.61
N LEU A 56 -9.21 7.68 0.03
CA LEU A 56 -8.07 7.12 0.75
C LEU A 56 -7.07 8.20 1.19
N GLN A 57 -7.48 9.47 1.13
CA GLN A 57 -6.70 10.58 1.65
C GLN A 57 -6.37 10.35 3.13
N ALA A 58 -5.13 10.67 3.52
CA ALA A 58 -4.64 10.52 4.90
C ALA A 58 -4.84 9.09 5.46
N PHE A 59 -4.71 8.08 4.62
CA PHE A 59 -5.03 6.69 4.98
C PHE A 59 -4.18 6.19 6.15
N SER A 60 -2.91 6.58 6.24
CA SER A 60 -2.02 6.16 7.34
C SER A 60 -2.49 6.64 8.71
N ARG A 61 -3.33 7.66 8.76
CA ARG A 61 -3.83 8.25 10.01
C ARG A 61 -5.10 7.56 10.52
N ARG A 62 -5.66 6.64 9.76
CA ARG A 62 -6.85 5.90 10.18
C ARG A 62 -6.48 4.78 11.14
N SER A 63 -7.23 4.66 12.22
CA SER A 63 -7.06 3.58 13.20
C SER A 63 -7.59 2.24 12.68
N TYR A 64 -8.60 2.28 11.79
CA TYR A 64 -9.28 1.08 11.31
C TYR A 64 -9.46 1.09 9.80
N ILE A 65 -9.38 -0.10 9.21
CA ILE A 65 -9.77 -0.38 7.83
C ILE A 65 -11.26 -0.73 7.86
N ALA A 66 -12.05 -0.11 6.99
CA ALA A 66 -13.49 -0.37 6.89
C ALA A 66 -14.23 -0.30 8.24
N GLY A 67 -13.73 0.47 9.17
CA GLY A 67 -14.32 0.73 10.49
C GLY A 67 -14.07 -0.34 11.55
N ASN A 68 -13.59 -1.54 11.21
CA ASN A 68 -13.51 -2.65 12.16
C ASN A 68 -12.13 -3.33 12.25
N VAL A 69 -11.36 -3.33 11.18
CA VAL A 69 -10.08 -4.04 11.10
C VAL A 69 -8.95 -3.08 11.49
N PRO A 70 -8.11 -3.40 12.47
CA PRO A 70 -7.00 -2.53 12.83
C PRO A 70 -6.10 -2.24 11.62
N ASN A 71 -5.77 -0.96 11.41
CA ASN A 71 -5.00 -0.52 10.25
C ASN A 71 -3.50 -0.83 10.43
N GLN A 72 -3.13 -2.07 10.25
CA GLN A 72 -1.78 -2.58 10.29
C GLN A 72 -1.38 -3.12 8.93
N PRO A 73 -0.07 -3.14 8.58
CA PRO A 73 0.37 -3.57 7.25
C PRO A 73 -0.14 -4.94 6.82
N GLU A 74 -0.07 -5.93 7.69
CA GLU A 74 -0.54 -7.29 7.37
C GLU A 74 -2.06 -7.36 7.20
N ALA A 75 -2.80 -6.68 8.08
CA ALA A 75 -4.26 -6.64 7.98
C ALA A 75 -4.73 -5.90 6.72
N LEU A 76 -4.04 -4.80 6.37
CA LEU A 76 -4.34 -4.08 5.14
C LEU A 76 -4.05 -4.94 3.90
N ALA A 77 -2.94 -5.66 3.88
CA ALA A 77 -2.63 -6.56 2.77
C ALA A 77 -3.71 -7.67 2.64
N GLN A 78 -4.13 -8.27 3.74
CA GLN A 78 -5.23 -9.26 3.72
C GLN A 78 -6.54 -8.65 3.20
N TRP A 79 -6.86 -7.43 3.62
CA TRP A 79 -8.03 -6.70 3.13
C TRP A 79 -7.98 -6.48 1.62
N LEU A 80 -6.83 -6.11 1.08
CA LEU A 80 -6.67 -5.87 -0.35
C LEU A 80 -6.77 -7.15 -1.18
N VAL A 81 -6.36 -8.29 -0.62
CA VAL A 81 -6.50 -9.60 -1.29
C VAL A 81 -7.95 -10.05 -1.32
N ASP A 82 -8.62 -10.03 -0.18
CA ASP A 82 -9.99 -10.54 -0.06
C ASP A 82 -10.75 -9.78 1.05
N PRO A 83 -11.42 -8.67 0.67
CA PRO A 83 -12.17 -7.88 1.64
C PRO A 83 -13.23 -8.67 2.40
N LYS A 84 -13.93 -9.56 1.71
CA LYS A 84 -15.05 -10.33 2.31
C LYS A 84 -14.58 -11.38 3.30
N ALA A 85 -13.33 -11.83 3.21
CA ALA A 85 -12.77 -12.73 4.22
C ALA A 85 -12.68 -12.06 5.60
N LEU A 86 -12.49 -10.74 5.65
CA LEU A 86 -12.41 -9.98 6.90
C LEU A 86 -13.76 -9.39 7.30
N ILE A 87 -14.53 -8.89 6.34
CA ILE A 87 -15.87 -8.30 6.57
C ILE A 87 -16.82 -8.87 5.51
N PRO A 88 -17.54 -9.95 5.82
CA PRO A 88 -18.39 -10.62 4.83
C PRO A 88 -19.47 -9.74 4.21
N THR A 89 -19.88 -8.68 4.89
CA THR A 89 -20.93 -7.75 4.44
C THR A 89 -20.40 -6.57 3.63
N THR A 90 -19.08 -6.48 3.41
CA THR A 90 -18.52 -5.37 2.64
C THR A 90 -18.99 -5.39 1.19
N THR A 91 -19.18 -4.20 0.62
CA THR A 91 -19.47 -4.02 -0.79
C THR A 91 -18.21 -3.91 -1.65
N MET A 92 -17.03 -3.79 -1.03
CA MET A 92 -15.77 -3.76 -1.76
C MET A 92 -15.52 -5.12 -2.42
N PRO A 93 -15.35 -5.16 -3.74
CA PRO A 93 -15.16 -6.43 -4.45
C PRO A 93 -13.75 -6.96 -4.29
N THR A 94 -13.59 -8.28 -4.48
CA THR A 94 -12.29 -8.90 -4.66
C THR A 94 -11.78 -8.61 -6.07
N MET A 95 -10.61 -7.98 -6.17
CA MET A 95 -10.04 -7.50 -7.43
C MET A 95 -8.96 -8.43 -8.01
N GLY A 96 -8.76 -9.61 -7.44
CA GLY A 96 -7.74 -10.53 -7.90
C GLY A 96 -6.31 -10.14 -7.50
N VAL A 97 -6.16 -9.34 -6.48
CA VAL A 97 -4.84 -8.88 -6.00
C VAL A 97 -4.07 -10.04 -5.37
N SER A 98 -2.83 -10.26 -5.83
CA SER A 98 -1.96 -11.25 -5.21
C SER A 98 -1.47 -10.76 -3.83
N PRO A 99 -1.10 -11.69 -2.91
CA PRO A 99 -0.56 -11.28 -1.62
C PRO A 99 0.70 -10.43 -1.72
N LEU A 100 1.57 -10.69 -2.69
CA LEU A 100 2.78 -9.91 -2.91
C LEU A 100 2.45 -8.48 -3.36
N ASP A 101 1.52 -8.35 -4.30
CA ASP A 101 1.07 -7.05 -4.79
C ASP A 101 0.33 -6.28 -3.69
N ALA A 102 -0.47 -6.96 -2.89
CA ALA A 102 -1.19 -6.35 -1.77
C ALA A 102 -0.25 -5.72 -0.75
N ARG A 103 0.88 -6.36 -0.46
CA ARG A 103 1.88 -5.79 0.45
C ARG A 103 2.49 -4.50 -0.09
N ALA A 104 2.79 -4.45 -1.38
CA ALA A 104 3.29 -3.23 -2.01
C ALA A 104 2.24 -2.12 -2.00
N MET A 105 1.00 -2.44 -2.32
CA MET A 105 -0.11 -1.50 -2.29
C MET A 105 -0.37 -0.96 -0.87
N ALA A 106 -0.32 -1.81 0.14
CA ALA A 106 -0.43 -1.42 1.54
C ALA A 106 0.71 -0.48 1.94
N ALA A 107 1.92 -0.74 1.49
CA ALA A 107 3.07 0.12 1.76
C ALA A 107 2.85 1.54 1.23
N TYR A 108 2.32 1.68 0.01
CA TYR A 108 1.99 3.00 -0.53
C TYR A 108 0.89 3.70 0.28
N LEU A 109 -0.21 3.00 0.59
CA LEU A 109 -1.32 3.58 1.34
C LEU A 109 -0.87 4.07 2.72
N HIS A 110 0.07 3.39 3.36
CA HIS A 110 0.63 3.81 4.64
C HIS A 110 1.58 5.01 4.53
N THR A 111 1.93 5.46 3.33
CA THR A 111 2.64 6.74 3.14
C THR A 111 1.70 7.94 3.12
N LEU A 112 0.41 7.75 2.95
CA LEU A 112 -0.57 8.84 2.81
C LEU A 112 -0.94 9.41 4.19
N GLN A 113 -0.48 10.64 4.43
CA GLN A 113 -0.67 11.36 5.69
C GLN A 113 -1.65 12.52 5.58
#